data_271c677d4994920a260620314f2a22e2
#
_entry.id   271c677d4994920a260620314f2a22e2
#
_cell.length_a   1.000
_cell.length_b   1.000
_cell.length_c   1.000
_cell.angle_alpha   90.00
_cell.angle_beta   90.00
_cell.angle_gamma   90.00
#
_symmetry.space_group_name_H-M   'P 1'
#
loop_
_entity.id
_entity.type
_entity.pdbx_description
1 polymer ?
#
loop_
_entity_poly.entity_id
_entity_poly.type
_entity_poly.pdbx_seq_one_letter_code
_entity_poly.pdbx_strand_id
1 'polypeptide(L)'
;VTTGRDGTIDVSELMAGTYTVTEADIERYTPQTSQQVTIVGGQTSTVTFNNVLKRGALEVTKTSEDGFVEGVKFRLYGKSLSGLNVDEYAVTDSTGVAKFRNVLIGGPYTIEEVDTAIRYVIPDPQSLSIQWNRVAERSFANILKKFTVTVTKTDAETGTPQGDATLSGAKYGIYKGGKLVDAYYTDAKGQFTSKEYICDTDWTIREMEPSEGYLLDTTEHAVGAAPGQYTVEHNTTANAVTETVIKGSIRLIKHIDAELETPENMPPPQTEVEIPAATEPTAPEGSAYFVSPDATAPENAQETAASDDAKDAAEPAA
;
A
#
# COMPACT_ATOMS: atom_id res chain seq x y z
N VAL A 1 2.31 51.45 -34.64
CA VAL A 1 3.75 51.38 -34.33
C VAL A 1 4.00 50.28 -33.34
N THR A 2 5.21 49.69 -33.33
CA THR A 2 5.58 48.58 -32.44
C THR A 2 6.89 48.90 -31.77
N THR A 3 6.98 48.67 -30.47
CA THR A 3 8.21 48.84 -29.68
C THR A 3 9.31 47.92 -30.13
N GLY A 4 10.57 48.37 -30.06
CA GLY A 4 11.78 47.58 -30.29
C GLY A 4 12.03 46.57 -29.18
N ARG A 5 13.17 45.83 -29.25
CA ARG A 5 13.56 44.85 -28.23
C ARG A 5 13.87 45.46 -26.88
N ASP A 6 14.24 46.74 -26.87
CA ASP A 6 14.51 47.57 -25.67
C ASP A 6 13.22 48.12 -25.02
N GLY A 7 12.04 47.81 -25.63
CA GLY A 7 10.73 48.26 -25.16
C GLY A 7 10.43 49.69 -25.51
N THR A 8 11.25 50.40 -26.33
CA THR A 8 11.05 51.78 -26.74
C THR A 8 10.58 51.90 -28.18
N ILE A 9 9.95 53.03 -28.50
CA ILE A 9 9.65 53.46 -29.85
C ILE A 9 9.61 54.97 -29.87
N ASP A 10 10.30 55.57 -30.84
CA ASP A 10 10.25 56.99 -31.13
C ASP A 10 9.35 57.25 -32.32
N VAL A 11 8.41 58.17 -32.14
CA VAL A 11 7.55 58.68 -33.21
C VAL A 11 7.92 60.14 -33.45
N SER A 12 8.56 60.41 -34.58
CA SER A 12 9.03 61.73 -34.97
C SER A 12 8.01 62.47 -35.84
N GLU A 13 8.27 63.73 -36.11
CA GLU A 13 7.49 64.60 -36.98
C GLU A 13 6.03 64.87 -36.56
N LEU A 14 5.76 64.75 -35.24
CA LEU A 14 4.44 65.10 -34.69
C LEU A 14 4.33 66.66 -34.55
N MET A 15 3.20 67.18 -34.97
CA MET A 15 2.87 68.58 -34.72
C MET A 15 2.65 68.83 -33.23
N ALA A 16 2.89 70.08 -32.77
CA ALA A 16 2.54 70.48 -31.41
C ALA A 16 1.07 70.29 -31.16
N GLY A 17 0.67 69.67 -30.01
CA GLY A 17 -0.70 69.35 -29.66
C GLY A 17 -0.81 68.22 -28.64
N THR A 18 -2.05 67.95 -28.24
CA THR A 18 -2.33 66.83 -27.29
C THR A 18 -2.75 65.57 -28.06
N TYR A 19 -2.06 64.48 -27.77
CA TYR A 19 -2.29 63.19 -28.38
C TYR A 19 -2.76 62.18 -27.33
N THR A 20 -3.58 61.22 -27.73
CA THR A 20 -3.93 60.06 -26.94
C THR A 20 -3.13 58.86 -27.44
N VAL A 21 -2.36 58.27 -26.56
CA VAL A 21 -1.59 57.03 -26.83
C VAL A 21 -2.31 55.85 -26.20
N THR A 22 -2.54 54.83 -26.99
CA THR A 22 -3.21 53.61 -26.58
C THR A 22 -2.35 52.44 -26.91
N GLU A 23 -2.15 51.56 -25.95
CA GLU A 23 -1.52 50.26 -26.19
C GLU A 23 -2.57 49.25 -26.70
N ALA A 24 -2.21 48.47 -27.73
CA ALA A 24 -3.07 47.41 -28.21
C ALA A 24 -3.15 46.28 -27.17
N ASP A 25 -4.34 45.71 -27.00
CA ASP A 25 -4.54 44.59 -26.07
C ASP A 25 -3.71 43.37 -26.50
N ILE A 26 -2.92 42.88 -25.57
CA ILE A 26 -2.16 41.61 -25.69
C ILE A 26 -2.74 40.64 -24.67
N GLU A 27 -3.13 39.48 -25.13
CA GLU A 27 -3.91 38.49 -24.36
C GLU A 27 -3.29 38.19 -22.97
N ARG A 28 -1.95 38.11 -22.90
CA ARG A 28 -1.21 37.77 -21.65
C ARG A 28 -1.11 38.92 -20.64
N TYR A 29 -1.38 40.16 -21.05
CA TYR A 29 -1.27 41.35 -20.19
C TYR A 29 -2.62 41.92 -19.79
N THR A 30 -2.65 42.55 -18.62
CA THR A 30 -3.79 43.36 -18.18
C THR A 30 -3.94 44.55 -19.09
N PRO A 31 -5.15 44.83 -19.64
CA PRO A 31 -5.37 46.00 -20.47
C PRO A 31 -4.96 47.30 -19.78
N GLN A 32 -4.28 48.17 -20.52
CA GLN A 32 -3.85 49.46 -20.04
C GLN A 32 -4.82 50.56 -20.48
N THR A 33 -5.01 51.58 -19.64
CA THR A 33 -5.78 52.78 -20.02
C THR A 33 -4.94 53.65 -20.93
N SER A 34 -5.59 54.27 -21.92
CA SER A 34 -4.99 55.28 -22.78
C SER A 34 -4.44 56.45 -21.97
N GLN A 35 -3.30 56.97 -22.39
CA GLN A 35 -2.65 58.11 -21.76
C GLN A 35 -2.60 59.30 -22.71
N GLN A 36 -2.79 60.52 -22.17
CA GLN A 36 -2.65 61.76 -22.93
C GLN A 36 -1.24 62.32 -22.79
N VAL A 37 -0.67 62.77 -23.87
CA VAL A 37 0.65 63.41 -23.91
C VAL A 37 0.59 64.66 -24.75
N THR A 38 1.20 65.73 -24.27
CA THR A 38 1.29 66.98 -25.01
C THR A 38 2.65 67.10 -25.67
N ILE A 39 2.66 67.28 -26.97
CA ILE A 39 3.88 67.49 -27.77
C ILE A 39 4.12 69.02 -27.87
N VAL A 40 5.34 69.40 -27.48
CA VAL A 40 5.81 70.78 -27.61
C VAL A 40 6.89 70.80 -28.70
N GLY A 41 6.83 71.80 -29.58
CA GLY A 41 7.76 71.90 -30.69
C GLY A 41 9.24 71.87 -30.23
N GLY A 42 10.07 71.09 -30.84
CA GLY A 42 11.49 70.91 -30.54
C GLY A 42 11.80 70.13 -29.28
N GLN A 43 10.79 69.50 -28.62
CA GLN A 43 10.98 68.69 -27.41
C GLN A 43 10.49 67.27 -27.62
N THR A 44 11.05 66.31 -26.88
CA THR A 44 10.58 64.94 -26.78
C THR A 44 9.74 64.79 -25.54
N SER A 45 8.48 64.30 -25.71
CA SER A 45 7.60 63.89 -24.60
C SER A 45 7.57 62.39 -24.49
N THR A 46 7.61 61.84 -23.25
CA THR A 46 7.65 60.40 -22.98
C THR A 46 6.35 59.96 -22.35
N VAL A 47 5.84 58.78 -22.80
CA VAL A 47 4.72 58.05 -22.20
C VAL A 47 5.22 56.64 -21.84
N THR A 48 4.82 56.15 -20.69
CA THR A 48 5.24 54.81 -20.22
C THR A 48 4.03 53.93 -19.91
N PHE A 49 4.02 52.72 -20.48
CA PHE A 49 3.07 51.69 -20.17
C PHE A 49 3.78 50.56 -19.42
N ASN A 50 3.17 50.05 -18.32
CA ASN A 50 3.69 48.99 -17.52
C ASN A 50 2.86 47.71 -17.70
N ASN A 51 3.33 46.75 -18.46
CA ASN A 51 2.60 45.54 -18.75
C ASN A 51 2.66 44.54 -17.59
N VAL A 52 1.50 44.28 -17.01
CA VAL A 52 1.32 43.32 -15.90
C VAL A 52 0.71 42.04 -16.44
N LEU A 53 1.38 40.91 -16.18
CA LEU A 53 0.85 39.60 -16.59
C LEU A 53 -0.46 39.26 -15.88
N LYS A 54 -1.44 38.80 -16.65
CA LYS A 54 -2.75 38.34 -16.14
C LYS A 54 -2.54 37.09 -15.28
N ARG A 55 -3.34 37.01 -14.20
CA ARG A 55 -3.31 35.91 -13.23
C ARG A 55 -4.73 35.46 -12.88
N GLY A 56 -4.83 34.18 -12.47
CA GLY A 56 -6.02 33.59 -11.90
C GLY A 56 -5.66 32.76 -10.66
N ALA A 57 -6.49 31.82 -10.31
CA ALA A 57 -6.30 30.93 -9.17
C ALA A 57 -6.77 29.51 -9.48
N LEU A 58 -6.33 28.56 -8.65
CA LEU A 58 -6.85 27.19 -8.62
C LEU A 58 -7.17 26.82 -7.17
N GLU A 59 -8.33 26.21 -6.97
CA GLU A 59 -8.70 25.52 -5.74
C GLU A 59 -8.78 24.00 -6.00
N VAL A 60 -8.13 23.22 -5.15
CA VAL A 60 -8.15 21.76 -5.19
C VAL A 60 -8.87 21.26 -3.96
N THR A 61 -9.96 20.50 -4.16
CA THR A 61 -10.71 19.85 -3.09
C THR A 61 -10.25 18.41 -2.95
N LYS A 62 -9.85 18.05 -1.74
CA LYS A 62 -9.42 16.72 -1.36
C LYS A 62 -10.48 15.99 -0.57
N THR A 63 -10.75 14.73 -0.95
CA THR A 63 -11.54 13.77 -0.18
C THR A 63 -10.72 12.49 0.05
N SER A 64 -11.08 11.69 1.05
CA SER A 64 -10.52 10.36 1.27
C SER A 64 -11.53 9.44 1.96
N GLU A 65 -11.38 8.13 1.78
CA GLU A 65 -12.27 7.14 2.40
C GLU A 65 -12.13 7.07 3.92
N ASP A 66 -10.96 7.43 4.47
CA ASP A 66 -10.69 7.44 5.92
C ASP A 66 -10.81 8.84 6.56
N GLY A 67 -11.27 9.84 5.78
CA GLY A 67 -11.45 11.21 6.24
C GLY A 67 -10.16 12.03 6.38
N PHE A 68 -8.99 11.49 6.04
CA PHE A 68 -7.74 12.22 6.10
C PHE A 68 -7.59 13.16 4.89
N VAL A 69 -7.82 14.45 5.10
CA VAL A 69 -7.84 15.47 4.05
C VAL A 69 -6.89 16.64 4.30
N GLU A 70 -6.46 16.87 5.55
CA GLU A 70 -5.56 17.96 5.92
C GLU A 70 -4.09 17.60 5.68
N GLY A 71 -3.29 18.58 5.28
CA GLY A 71 -1.85 18.41 5.09
C GLY A 71 -1.44 17.70 3.80
N VAL A 72 -2.39 17.44 2.88
CA VAL A 72 -2.09 16.80 1.60
C VAL A 72 -1.50 17.83 0.64
N LYS A 73 -0.34 17.50 0.05
CA LYS A 73 0.43 18.41 -0.79
C LYS A 73 0.13 18.18 -2.27
N PHE A 74 -0.10 19.28 -2.98
CA PHE A 74 -0.31 19.31 -4.42
C PHE A 74 0.77 20.13 -5.12
N ARG A 75 1.12 19.74 -6.35
CA ARG A 75 2.02 20.43 -7.25
C ARG A 75 1.30 20.84 -8.51
N LEU A 76 1.37 22.12 -8.86
CA LEU A 76 0.89 22.68 -10.11
C LEU A 76 2.09 23.09 -10.99
N TYR A 77 2.21 22.52 -12.19
CA TYR A 77 3.33 22.82 -13.06
C TYR A 77 2.95 22.88 -14.54
N GLY A 78 3.75 23.59 -15.32
CA GLY A 78 3.55 23.74 -16.75
C GLY A 78 4.06 25.08 -17.28
N LYS A 79 3.60 25.47 -18.45
CA LYS A 79 3.93 26.75 -19.09
C LYS A 79 2.74 27.67 -19.18
N SER A 80 2.94 28.92 -18.78
CA SER A 80 1.95 29.99 -18.91
C SER A 80 1.80 30.44 -20.37
N LEU A 81 0.76 31.24 -20.65
CA LEU A 81 0.57 31.91 -21.95
C LEU A 81 1.76 32.83 -22.32
N SER A 82 2.48 33.35 -21.35
CA SER A 82 3.68 34.14 -21.57
C SER A 82 4.95 33.31 -21.82
N GLY A 83 4.85 31.96 -21.80
CA GLY A 83 5.99 31.04 -21.98
C GLY A 83 6.81 30.82 -20.73
N LEU A 84 6.49 31.46 -19.60
CA LEU A 84 7.16 31.27 -18.31
C LEU A 84 6.75 29.94 -17.69
N ASN A 85 7.71 29.28 -17.06
CA ASN A 85 7.45 28.07 -16.27
C ASN A 85 6.70 28.44 -14.98
N VAL A 86 5.70 27.64 -14.64
CA VAL A 86 5.01 27.61 -13.35
C VAL A 86 5.38 26.28 -12.71
N ASP A 87 5.77 26.30 -11.44
CA ASP A 87 6.02 25.11 -10.61
C ASP A 87 5.77 25.54 -9.16
N GLU A 88 4.54 25.33 -8.71
CA GLU A 88 4.05 25.82 -7.43
C GLU A 88 3.47 24.67 -6.61
N TYR A 89 3.49 24.82 -5.28
CA TYR A 89 2.97 23.84 -4.34
C TYR A 89 1.94 24.49 -3.42
N ALA A 90 0.91 23.71 -3.07
CA ALA A 90 -0.06 24.07 -2.05
C ALA A 90 -0.41 22.86 -1.20
N VAL A 91 -0.84 23.11 0.03
CA VAL A 91 -1.20 22.08 1.01
C VAL A 91 -2.64 22.30 1.42
N THR A 92 -3.39 21.21 1.60
CA THR A 92 -4.77 21.26 2.04
C THR A 92 -4.89 21.71 3.48
N ASP A 93 -5.88 22.53 3.75
CA ASP A 93 -6.32 22.91 5.11
C ASP A 93 -7.20 21.82 5.76
N SER A 94 -7.71 22.09 6.95
CA SER A 94 -8.59 21.17 7.69
C SER A 94 -9.92 20.85 7.00
N THR A 95 -10.30 21.65 5.98
CA THR A 95 -11.49 21.41 5.15
C THR A 95 -11.15 20.59 3.89
N GLY A 96 -9.89 20.24 3.69
CA GLY A 96 -9.41 19.51 2.52
C GLY A 96 -9.20 20.38 1.29
N VAL A 97 -9.03 21.71 1.43
CA VAL A 97 -8.88 22.63 0.29
C VAL A 97 -7.46 23.17 0.21
N ALA A 98 -6.80 22.95 -0.94
CA ALA A 98 -5.52 23.57 -1.28
C ALA A 98 -5.75 24.71 -2.29
N LYS A 99 -5.06 25.87 -2.10
CA LYS A 99 -5.26 27.10 -2.89
C LYS A 99 -3.97 27.56 -3.52
N PHE A 100 -3.96 27.62 -4.85
CA PHE A 100 -2.94 28.26 -5.66
C PHE A 100 -3.44 29.65 -6.04
N ARG A 101 -2.74 30.69 -5.59
CA ARG A 101 -3.14 32.09 -5.79
C ARG A 101 -2.16 32.79 -6.74
N ASN A 102 -2.66 33.74 -7.51
CA ASN A 102 -1.83 34.53 -8.42
C ASN A 102 -1.08 33.70 -9.48
N VAL A 103 -1.65 32.60 -9.94
CA VAL A 103 -1.08 31.77 -10.98
C VAL A 103 -1.20 32.48 -12.34
N LEU A 104 -0.14 32.45 -13.13
CA LEU A 104 -0.15 33.01 -14.49
C LEU A 104 -1.20 32.32 -15.35
N ILE A 105 -1.91 33.07 -16.19
CA ILE A 105 -2.91 32.50 -17.12
C ILE A 105 -2.23 31.65 -18.18
N GLY A 106 -2.99 30.68 -18.72
CA GLY A 106 -2.57 29.77 -19.79
C GLY A 106 -2.66 28.31 -19.38
N GLY A 107 -1.76 27.51 -19.85
CA GLY A 107 -1.72 26.06 -19.74
C GLY A 107 -1.59 25.42 -21.13
N PRO A 108 -1.78 24.09 -21.23
CA PRO A 108 -2.23 23.22 -20.15
C PRO A 108 -1.23 23.12 -19.00
N TYR A 109 -1.72 23.25 -17.78
CA TYR A 109 -0.99 22.92 -16.57
C TYR A 109 -1.35 21.52 -16.14
N THR A 110 -0.45 20.88 -15.41
CA THR A 110 -0.70 19.63 -14.71
C THR A 110 -0.79 19.90 -13.21
N ILE A 111 -1.82 19.36 -12.58
CA ILE A 111 -1.95 19.28 -11.11
C ILE A 111 -1.90 17.84 -10.68
N GLU A 112 -1.08 17.55 -9.67
CA GLU A 112 -0.88 16.21 -9.10
C GLU A 112 -0.81 16.26 -7.58
N GLU A 113 -1.25 15.17 -6.92
CA GLU A 113 -0.94 14.94 -5.52
C GLU A 113 0.48 14.41 -5.41
N VAL A 114 1.29 14.98 -4.52
CA VAL A 114 2.64 14.56 -4.25
C VAL A 114 2.75 13.99 -2.84
N ASP A 115 3.68 13.05 -2.65
CA ASP A 115 3.89 12.37 -1.35
C ASP A 115 2.62 11.63 -0.85
N THR A 116 1.83 11.06 -1.77
CA THR A 116 0.63 10.27 -1.43
C THR A 116 0.97 9.17 -0.44
N ALA A 117 0.26 9.11 0.71
CA ALA A 117 0.52 8.11 1.73
C ALA A 117 0.36 6.69 1.18
N ILE A 118 1.27 5.79 1.57
CA ILE A 118 1.44 4.43 1.02
C ILE A 118 0.16 3.58 1.07
N ARG A 119 -0.78 3.90 1.98
CA ARG A 119 -2.06 3.20 2.14
C ARG A 119 -3.08 3.49 1.04
N TYR A 120 -2.85 4.55 0.24
CA TYR A 120 -3.75 4.93 -0.85
C TYR A 120 -3.23 4.48 -2.22
N VAL A 121 -4.17 4.34 -3.14
CA VAL A 121 -3.87 4.34 -4.57
C VAL A 121 -3.43 5.74 -4.97
N ILE A 122 -2.36 5.87 -5.73
CA ILE A 122 -1.87 7.17 -6.21
C ILE A 122 -2.89 7.72 -7.22
N PRO A 123 -3.48 8.91 -6.98
CA PRO A 123 -4.44 9.50 -7.91
C PRO A 123 -3.75 9.94 -9.21
N ASP A 124 -4.46 9.82 -10.32
CA ASP A 124 -3.96 10.29 -11.61
C ASP A 124 -3.81 11.82 -11.64
N PRO A 125 -2.73 12.35 -12.23
CA PRO A 125 -2.59 13.78 -12.50
C PRO A 125 -3.71 14.30 -13.41
N GLN A 126 -4.11 15.56 -13.19
CA GLN A 126 -5.16 16.21 -13.97
C GLN A 126 -4.62 17.41 -14.75
N SER A 127 -5.18 17.65 -15.93
CA SER A 127 -4.85 18.80 -16.76
C SER A 127 -5.87 19.92 -16.60
N LEU A 128 -5.40 21.18 -16.64
CA LEU A 128 -6.25 22.37 -16.57
C LEU A 128 -5.63 23.60 -17.24
N SER A 129 -6.45 24.63 -17.44
CA SER A 129 -5.99 25.96 -17.84
C SER A 129 -6.44 26.97 -16.80
N ILE A 130 -5.63 28.01 -16.59
CA ILE A 130 -5.92 29.13 -15.70
C ILE A 130 -6.38 30.33 -16.54
N GLN A 131 -7.51 30.90 -16.16
CA GLN A 131 -8.10 32.09 -16.82
C GLN A 131 -7.95 33.32 -15.93
N TRP A 132 -7.91 34.48 -16.57
CA TRP A 132 -7.81 35.78 -15.89
C TRP A 132 -8.95 36.03 -14.93
N ASN A 133 -8.62 36.40 -13.69
CA ASN A 133 -9.62 36.73 -12.64
C ASN A 133 -10.66 35.60 -12.40
N ARG A 134 -10.29 34.33 -12.67
CA ARG A 134 -11.11 33.14 -12.42
C ARG A 134 -10.40 32.21 -11.46
N VAL A 135 -11.21 31.46 -10.74
CA VAL A 135 -10.77 30.31 -9.95
C VAL A 135 -11.10 29.05 -10.76
N ALA A 136 -10.09 28.28 -11.11
CA ALA A 136 -10.27 26.92 -11.61
C ALA A 136 -10.47 25.97 -10.43
N GLU A 137 -11.18 24.87 -10.63
CA GLU A 137 -11.45 23.89 -9.58
C GLU A 137 -11.04 22.49 -10.05
N ARG A 138 -10.47 21.68 -9.12
CA ARG A 138 -10.18 20.27 -9.30
C ARG A 138 -10.47 19.51 -8.02
N SER A 139 -10.79 18.22 -8.17
CA SER A 139 -11.05 17.34 -7.04
C SER A 139 -10.20 16.09 -7.14
N PHE A 140 -9.65 15.65 -5.99
CA PHE A 140 -8.89 14.43 -5.82
C PHE A 140 -9.49 13.61 -4.69
N ALA A 141 -9.67 12.31 -4.93
CA ALA A 141 -10.12 11.36 -3.92
C ALA A 141 -9.01 10.35 -3.64
N ASN A 142 -8.66 10.16 -2.36
CA ASN A 142 -7.77 9.07 -1.94
C ASN A 142 -8.59 7.84 -1.60
N ILE A 143 -8.32 6.77 -2.34
CA ILE A 143 -8.95 5.46 -2.22
C ILE A 143 -7.98 4.55 -1.48
N LEU A 144 -8.44 3.88 -0.42
CA LEU A 144 -7.65 2.93 0.35
C LEU A 144 -7.39 1.67 -0.46
N LYS A 145 -6.19 1.12 -0.34
CA LYS A 145 -5.87 -0.20 -0.85
C LYS A 145 -6.54 -1.25 0.03
N LYS A 146 -7.22 -2.20 -0.58
CA LYS A 146 -7.98 -3.27 0.06
C LYS A 146 -7.47 -4.63 -0.42
N PHE A 147 -7.74 -5.67 0.35
CA PHE A 147 -7.37 -7.04 -0.01
C PHE A 147 -8.38 -8.06 0.48
N THR A 148 -8.46 -9.17 -0.24
CA THR A 148 -9.11 -10.41 0.21
C THR A 148 -8.06 -11.43 0.62
N VAL A 149 -8.37 -12.26 1.60
CA VAL A 149 -7.56 -13.41 2.00
C VAL A 149 -8.08 -14.64 1.29
N THR A 150 -7.25 -15.29 0.48
CA THR A 150 -7.52 -16.63 -0.04
C THR A 150 -6.60 -17.62 0.65
N VAL A 151 -7.18 -18.66 1.26
CA VAL A 151 -6.46 -19.76 1.87
C VAL A 151 -6.68 -21.01 1.03
N THR A 152 -5.62 -21.78 0.84
CA THR A 152 -5.67 -23.13 0.28
C THR A 152 -4.97 -24.07 1.25
N LYS A 153 -5.76 -24.97 1.87
CA LYS A 153 -5.33 -26.02 2.77
C LYS A 153 -5.05 -27.29 1.96
N THR A 154 -3.94 -27.96 2.26
CA THR A 154 -3.58 -29.25 1.65
C THR A 154 -3.07 -30.23 2.71
N ASP A 155 -3.09 -31.53 2.41
CA ASP A 155 -2.42 -32.55 3.21
C ASP A 155 -0.91 -32.39 3.10
N ALA A 156 -0.20 -32.48 4.23
CA ALA A 156 1.24 -32.22 4.28
C ALA A 156 2.07 -33.31 3.57
N GLU A 157 1.56 -34.54 3.42
CA GLU A 157 2.30 -35.66 2.84
C GLU A 157 1.98 -35.87 1.36
N THR A 158 0.68 -35.81 1.01
CA THR A 158 0.18 -36.18 -0.31
C THR A 158 -0.36 -35.02 -1.13
N GLY A 159 -0.62 -33.89 -0.48
CA GLY A 159 -1.29 -32.74 -1.07
C GLY A 159 -2.81 -32.91 -1.22
N THR A 160 -3.33 -34.12 -1.03
CA THR A 160 -4.75 -34.48 -1.16
C THR A 160 -5.22 -35.23 0.08
N PRO A 161 -6.54 -35.25 0.41
CA PRO A 161 -7.07 -35.94 1.58
C PRO A 161 -6.70 -37.43 1.57
N GLN A 162 -6.37 -38.00 2.75
CA GLN A 162 -6.01 -39.38 2.94
C GLN A 162 -7.13 -40.15 3.68
N GLY A 163 -7.48 -41.35 3.22
CA GLY A 163 -8.53 -42.16 3.84
C GLY A 163 -9.89 -41.46 3.88
N ASP A 164 -10.51 -41.40 5.06
CA ASP A 164 -11.78 -40.69 5.30
C ASP A 164 -11.58 -39.24 5.73
N ALA A 165 -10.36 -38.73 5.77
CA ALA A 165 -10.08 -37.33 6.12
C ALA A 165 -10.59 -36.36 5.04
N THR A 166 -11.01 -35.16 5.43
CA THR A 166 -11.52 -34.14 4.51
C THR A 166 -10.82 -32.80 4.73
N LEU A 167 -10.58 -32.05 3.67
CA LEU A 167 -10.06 -30.68 3.75
C LEU A 167 -11.16 -29.64 4.03
N SER A 168 -12.43 -30.06 3.93
CA SER A 168 -13.60 -29.22 4.19
C SER A 168 -13.85 -29.03 5.66
N GLY A 169 -14.32 -27.83 6.06
CA GLY A 169 -14.80 -27.58 7.41
C GLY A 169 -13.72 -27.15 8.41
N ALA A 170 -12.47 -27.01 7.98
CA ALA A 170 -11.46 -26.38 8.81
C ALA A 170 -11.82 -24.89 9.01
N LYS A 171 -11.78 -24.42 10.24
CA LYS A 171 -12.11 -23.04 10.59
C LYS A 171 -10.85 -22.21 10.81
N TYR A 172 -10.70 -21.16 10.03
CA TYR A 172 -9.61 -20.20 10.13
C TYR A 172 -10.10 -18.87 10.66
N GLY A 173 -9.40 -18.32 11.65
CA GLY A 173 -9.56 -16.95 12.11
C GLY A 173 -8.67 -16.00 11.31
N ILE A 174 -9.23 -14.84 10.96
CA ILE A 174 -8.46 -13.70 10.42
C ILE A 174 -8.29 -12.70 11.54
N TYR A 175 -7.05 -12.32 11.82
CA TYR A 175 -6.68 -11.48 12.96
C TYR A 175 -6.03 -10.18 12.47
N LYS A 176 -6.28 -9.08 13.20
CA LYS A 176 -5.59 -7.81 13.05
C LYS A 176 -5.02 -7.37 14.39
N GLY A 177 -3.70 -7.18 14.46
CA GLY A 177 -3.02 -6.86 15.71
C GLY A 177 -3.31 -7.87 16.82
N GLY A 178 -3.38 -9.17 16.49
CA GLY A 178 -3.68 -10.26 17.41
C GLY A 178 -5.15 -10.39 17.84
N LYS A 179 -6.06 -9.52 17.34
CA LYS A 179 -7.51 -9.60 17.63
C LYS A 179 -8.24 -10.29 16.48
N LEU A 180 -9.11 -11.27 16.82
CA LEU A 180 -9.99 -11.91 15.85
C LEU A 180 -10.95 -10.89 15.23
N VAL A 181 -10.95 -10.80 13.91
CA VAL A 181 -11.85 -9.93 13.13
C VAL A 181 -12.98 -10.74 12.52
N ASP A 182 -12.65 -11.86 11.86
CA ASP A 182 -13.60 -12.74 11.21
C ASP A 182 -13.11 -14.20 11.26
N ALA A 183 -14.03 -15.14 10.94
CA ALA A 183 -13.69 -16.54 10.77
C ALA A 183 -14.39 -17.14 9.54
N TYR A 184 -13.69 -18.03 8.84
CA TYR A 184 -14.15 -18.69 7.62
C TYR A 184 -13.92 -20.18 7.68
N TYR A 185 -14.72 -20.94 6.97
CA TYR A 185 -14.59 -22.38 6.83
C TYR A 185 -14.09 -22.74 5.43
N THR A 186 -13.21 -23.75 5.35
CA THR A 186 -12.76 -24.28 4.08
C THR A 186 -13.88 -25.07 3.39
N ASP A 187 -13.95 -24.96 2.06
CA ASP A 187 -14.83 -25.74 1.20
C ASP A 187 -14.30 -27.16 0.93
N ALA A 188 -14.96 -27.92 0.05
CA ALA A 188 -14.57 -29.27 -0.33
C ALA A 188 -13.18 -29.36 -1.00
N LYS A 189 -12.63 -28.25 -1.47
CA LYS A 189 -11.28 -28.15 -2.04
C LYS A 189 -10.24 -27.68 -1.03
N GLY A 190 -10.62 -27.51 0.23
CA GLY A 190 -9.77 -26.96 1.26
C GLY A 190 -9.57 -25.45 1.13
N GLN A 191 -10.49 -24.72 0.49
CA GLN A 191 -10.32 -23.31 0.17
C GLN A 191 -11.37 -22.42 0.80
N PHE A 192 -11.01 -21.18 1.11
CA PHE A 192 -11.94 -20.08 1.32
C PHE A 192 -11.37 -18.78 0.79
N THR A 193 -12.27 -17.81 0.51
CA THR A 193 -11.92 -16.43 0.22
C THR A 193 -12.73 -15.52 1.14
N SER A 194 -12.07 -14.58 1.79
CA SER A 194 -12.69 -13.63 2.71
C SER A 194 -13.39 -12.48 1.99
N LYS A 195 -14.13 -11.67 2.75
CA LYS A 195 -14.47 -10.30 2.34
C LYS A 195 -13.21 -9.44 2.24
N GLU A 196 -13.36 -8.22 1.73
CA GLU A 196 -12.27 -7.26 1.68
C GLU A 196 -11.97 -6.61 3.03
N TYR A 197 -10.69 -6.35 3.27
CA TYR A 197 -10.14 -5.60 4.39
C TYR A 197 -9.20 -4.52 3.88
N ILE A 198 -8.95 -3.49 4.69
CA ILE A 198 -7.97 -2.45 4.40
C ILE A 198 -6.57 -3.02 4.58
N CYS A 199 -5.67 -2.78 3.59
CA CYS A 199 -4.29 -3.23 3.63
C CYS A 199 -3.54 -2.64 4.83
N ASP A 200 -2.82 -3.51 5.56
CA ASP A 200 -1.94 -3.16 6.67
C ASP A 200 -0.91 -4.27 6.92
N THR A 201 0.07 -4.06 7.80
CA THR A 201 1.18 -4.98 8.05
C THR A 201 0.90 -6.04 9.09
N ASP A 202 -0.13 -5.88 9.93
CA ASP A 202 -0.40 -6.68 11.13
C ASP A 202 -1.57 -7.67 10.96
N TRP A 203 -1.84 -8.09 9.72
CA TRP A 203 -2.83 -9.11 9.42
C TRP A 203 -2.23 -10.50 9.47
N THR A 204 -2.89 -11.42 10.20
CA THR A 204 -2.52 -12.83 10.31
C THR A 204 -3.72 -13.74 10.17
N ILE A 205 -3.47 -15.01 9.83
CA ILE A 205 -4.45 -16.11 9.85
C ILE A 205 -3.95 -17.23 10.75
N ARG A 206 -4.88 -17.95 11.38
CA ARG A 206 -4.60 -19.13 12.20
C ARG A 206 -5.78 -20.07 12.16
N GLU A 207 -5.52 -21.37 12.13
CA GLU A 207 -6.56 -22.36 12.31
C GLU A 207 -7.11 -22.33 13.74
N MET A 208 -8.44 -22.39 13.87
CA MET A 208 -9.18 -22.39 15.13
C MET A 208 -9.77 -23.77 15.42
N GLU A 209 -10.23 -24.46 14.38
CA GLU A 209 -10.82 -25.79 14.44
C GLU A 209 -10.33 -26.59 13.21
N PRO A 210 -9.76 -27.78 13.38
CA PRO A 210 -9.28 -28.58 12.25
C PRO A 210 -10.45 -29.21 11.51
N SER A 211 -10.23 -29.58 10.26
CA SER A 211 -11.16 -30.43 9.54
C SER A 211 -11.06 -31.89 10.00
N GLU A 212 -12.09 -32.70 9.70
CA GLU A 212 -12.17 -34.08 10.10
C GLU A 212 -10.96 -34.88 9.58
N GLY A 213 -10.31 -35.62 10.48
CA GLY A 213 -9.15 -36.45 10.20
C GLY A 213 -7.79 -35.74 10.23
N TYR A 214 -7.76 -34.44 10.56
CA TYR A 214 -6.52 -33.65 10.68
C TYR A 214 -6.26 -33.16 12.10
N LEU A 215 -4.98 -32.92 12.42
CA LEU A 215 -4.56 -32.29 13.66
C LEU A 215 -4.72 -30.77 13.56
N LEU A 216 -5.06 -30.14 14.68
CA LEU A 216 -5.10 -28.69 14.77
C LEU A 216 -3.69 -28.10 14.60
N ASP A 217 -3.51 -27.21 13.61
CA ASP A 217 -2.32 -26.36 13.50
C ASP A 217 -2.57 -24.96 14.03
N THR A 218 -1.99 -24.64 15.18
CA THR A 218 -2.11 -23.34 15.82
C THR A 218 -1.10 -22.30 15.32
N THR A 219 -0.33 -22.64 14.30
CA THR A 219 0.67 -21.74 13.71
C THR A 219 -0.01 -20.48 13.15
N GLU A 220 0.54 -19.33 13.50
CA GLU A 220 0.07 -18.05 13.00
C GLU A 220 0.86 -17.66 11.75
N HIS A 221 0.16 -17.43 10.66
CA HIS A 221 0.73 -17.05 9.37
C HIS A 221 0.45 -15.59 9.05
N ALA A 222 1.48 -14.84 8.64
CA ALA A 222 1.30 -13.48 8.14
C ALA A 222 0.58 -13.51 6.77
N VAL A 223 -0.43 -12.66 6.62
CA VAL A 223 -1.23 -12.61 5.38
C VAL A 223 -0.51 -11.93 4.22
N GLY A 224 0.49 -11.09 4.49
CA GLY A 224 1.24 -10.39 3.45
C GLY A 224 0.43 -9.25 2.80
N ALA A 225 -0.40 -8.54 3.57
CA ALA A 225 -1.27 -7.47 3.09
C ALA A 225 -0.69 -6.06 3.30
N ALA A 226 0.64 -5.91 3.32
CA ALA A 226 1.27 -4.61 3.49
C ALA A 226 0.95 -3.67 2.30
N PRO A 227 0.47 -2.43 2.55
CA PRO A 227 0.00 -1.55 1.48
C PRO A 227 1.09 -1.16 0.47
N GLY A 228 2.38 -1.24 0.84
CA GLY A 228 3.50 -1.01 -0.06
C GLY A 228 3.69 -2.06 -1.15
N GLN A 229 3.05 -3.22 -1.04
CA GLN A 229 3.13 -4.29 -2.04
C GLN A 229 2.14 -4.07 -3.19
N TYR A 230 1.20 -3.14 -3.06
CA TYR A 230 0.09 -2.96 -3.99
C TYR A 230 0.05 -1.54 -4.57
N THR A 231 -0.45 -1.44 -5.79
CA THR A 231 -0.64 -0.17 -6.52
C THR A 231 -2.10 0.12 -6.85
N VAL A 232 -2.98 -0.88 -6.71
CA VAL A 232 -4.41 -0.79 -7.06
C VAL A 232 -5.29 -0.93 -5.81
N GLU A 233 -6.56 -0.59 -5.95
CA GLU A 233 -7.54 -0.64 -4.86
C GLU A 233 -7.79 -2.06 -4.37
N HIS A 234 -8.15 -2.98 -5.29
CA HIS A 234 -8.57 -4.34 -4.96
C HIS A 234 -7.44 -5.35 -5.18
N ASN A 235 -7.07 -6.06 -4.14
CA ASN A 235 -5.96 -7.01 -4.15
C ASN A 235 -6.39 -8.35 -3.54
N THR A 236 -5.58 -9.39 -3.76
CA THR A 236 -5.81 -10.72 -3.18
C THR A 236 -4.50 -11.26 -2.64
N THR A 237 -4.53 -11.79 -1.41
CA THR A 237 -3.41 -12.55 -0.85
C THR A 237 -3.70 -14.04 -1.00
N ALA A 238 -2.67 -14.82 -1.37
CA ALA A 238 -2.74 -16.27 -1.48
C ALA A 238 -1.92 -16.90 -0.35
N ASN A 239 -2.58 -17.69 0.50
CA ASN A 239 -1.98 -18.35 1.65
C ASN A 239 -2.15 -19.86 1.50
N ALA A 240 -1.05 -20.57 1.30
CA ALA A 240 -1.01 -22.03 1.29
C ALA A 240 -0.65 -22.53 2.69
N VAL A 241 -1.46 -23.43 3.22
CA VAL A 241 -1.25 -24.09 4.51
C VAL A 241 -1.27 -25.59 4.33
N THR A 242 -0.48 -26.32 5.11
CA THR A 242 -0.40 -27.79 5.07
C THR A 242 -0.76 -28.34 6.44
N GLU A 243 -1.47 -29.43 6.46
CA GLU A 243 -2.00 -30.03 7.68
C GLU A 243 -1.61 -31.49 7.81
N THR A 244 -1.41 -31.94 9.03
CA THR A 244 -1.00 -33.30 9.34
C THR A 244 -2.22 -34.19 9.59
N VAL A 245 -2.35 -35.25 8.81
CA VAL A 245 -3.42 -36.25 8.98
C VAL A 245 -3.24 -37.05 10.26
N ILE A 246 -4.34 -37.38 10.95
CA ILE A 246 -4.35 -38.25 12.13
C ILE A 246 -4.17 -39.69 11.67
N LYS A 247 -3.15 -40.39 12.19
CA LYS A 247 -2.87 -41.77 11.88
C LYS A 247 -3.12 -42.68 13.08
N GLY A 248 -3.67 -43.85 12.82
CA GLY A 248 -3.87 -44.91 13.79
C GLY A 248 -3.06 -46.17 13.46
N SER A 249 -3.10 -47.16 14.33
CA SER A 249 -2.48 -48.48 14.13
C SER A 249 -3.48 -49.60 14.47
N ILE A 250 -3.34 -50.73 13.77
CA ILE A 250 -4.12 -51.92 14.05
C ILE A 250 -3.17 -52.96 14.60
N ARG A 251 -3.50 -53.56 15.77
CA ARG A 251 -2.84 -54.72 16.29
C ARG A 251 -3.72 -55.97 16.07
N LEU A 252 -3.27 -56.88 15.23
CA LEU A 252 -3.93 -58.14 15.02
C LEU A 252 -3.41 -59.18 16.03
N ILE A 253 -4.28 -59.86 16.76
CA ILE A 253 -3.95 -60.96 17.65
C ILE A 253 -4.64 -62.20 17.13
N LYS A 254 -3.90 -63.22 16.76
CA LYS A 254 -4.43 -64.52 16.38
C LYS A 254 -4.33 -65.47 17.58
N HIS A 255 -5.45 -66.00 18.03
CA HIS A 255 -5.48 -67.06 19.03
C HIS A 255 -5.57 -68.40 18.33
N ILE A 256 -4.76 -69.33 18.79
CA ILE A 256 -4.79 -70.74 18.36
C ILE A 256 -5.47 -71.51 19.50
N ASP A 257 -6.53 -72.25 19.18
CA ASP A 257 -7.13 -73.14 20.14
C ASP A 257 -6.24 -74.41 20.29
N ALA A 258 -5.50 -74.47 21.38
CA ALA A 258 -4.51 -75.49 21.61
C ALA A 258 -5.07 -76.91 21.81
N GLU A 259 -6.41 -77.06 21.96
CA GLU A 259 -7.06 -78.37 22.09
C GLU A 259 -7.27 -79.10 20.74
N LEU A 260 -7.12 -78.39 19.61
CA LEU A 260 -7.36 -78.93 18.26
C LEU A 260 -6.09 -79.16 17.44
N GLU A 261 -4.92 -78.73 17.91
CA GLU A 261 -3.65 -78.93 17.19
C GLU A 261 -2.73 -79.88 17.95
N THR A 262 -2.79 -81.14 17.59
CA THR A 262 -1.74 -82.05 17.94
C THR A 262 -0.54 -81.86 17.00
N PRO A 263 0.73 -82.17 17.44
CA PRO A 263 1.94 -81.95 16.60
C PRO A 263 1.90 -82.62 15.23
N GLU A 264 1.03 -83.60 15.02
CA GLU A 264 0.86 -84.33 13.76
C GLU A 264 -0.03 -83.59 12.73
N ASN A 265 -0.77 -82.54 13.15
CA ASN A 265 -1.70 -81.81 12.29
C ASN A 265 -1.30 -80.33 12.07
N MET A 266 -0.14 -79.92 12.50
CA MET A 266 0.33 -78.56 12.19
C MET A 266 0.69 -78.49 10.70
N PRO A 267 0.06 -77.60 9.93
CA PRO A 267 0.57 -77.29 8.61
C PRO A 267 2.02 -76.76 8.70
N PRO A 268 2.86 -77.10 7.73
CA PRO A 268 4.25 -76.60 7.74
C PRO A 268 4.24 -75.08 7.91
N PRO A 269 5.21 -74.50 8.66
CA PRO A 269 5.24 -73.09 8.86
C PRO A 269 5.21 -72.38 7.49
N GLN A 270 4.16 -71.59 7.28
CA GLN A 270 4.10 -70.74 6.09
C GLN A 270 5.33 -69.87 6.12
N THR A 271 6.15 -70.03 5.10
CA THR A 271 7.27 -69.10 4.83
C THR A 271 6.76 -67.71 4.98
N GLU A 272 7.41 -66.98 5.85
CA GLU A 272 7.24 -65.55 6.04
C GLU A 272 7.02 -64.89 4.67
N VAL A 273 5.84 -64.32 4.45
CA VAL A 273 5.64 -63.45 3.29
C VAL A 273 6.50 -62.24 3.59
N GLU A 274 7.68 -62.18 2.97
CA GLU A 274 8.45 -60.92 2.92
C GLU A 274 7.48 -59.84 2.40
N ILE A 275 7.01 -59.02 3.32
CA ILE A 275 6.47 -57.75 2.97
C ILE A 275 7.64 -56.98 2.35
N PRO A 276 7.60 -56.56 1.07
CA PRO A 276 8.69 -55.80 0.51
C PRO A 276 8.92 -54.61 1.43
N ALA A 277 10.14 -54.49 1.97
CA ALA A 277 10.57 -53.36 2.75
C ALA A 277 10.17 -52.10 1.96
N ALA A 278 9.37 -51.25 2.59
CA ALA A 278 9.12 -49.92 2.03
C ALA A 278 10.51 -49.34 1.71
N THR A 279 10.74 -49.07 0.44
CA THR A 279 11.95 -48.38 -0.01
C THR A 279 11.98 -47.07 0.76
N GLU A 280 12.97 -46.98 1.68
CA GLU A 280 13.27 -45.70 2.32
C GLU A 280 13.48 -44.64 1.21
N PRO A 281 12.84 -43.49 1.31
CA PRO A 281 13.15 -42.40 0.40
C PRO A 281 14.63 -42.04 0.65
N THR A 282 15.45 -42.19 -0.39
CA THR A 282 16.81 -41.63 -0.41
C THR A 282 16.72 -40.13 -0.13
N ALA A 283 17.20 -39.74 1.05
CA ALA A 283 17.36 -38.34 1.41
C ALA A 283 18.37 -37.69 0.46
N PRO A 284 18.12 -36.47 -0.03
CA PRO A 284 19.11 -35.71 -0.75
C PRO A 284 20.30 -35.40 0.18
N GLU A 285 21.51 -35.66 -0.31
CA GLU A 285 22.75 -35.33 0.41
C GLU A 285 22.76 -33.84 0.79
N GLY A 286 22.87 -33.55 2.08
CA GLY A 286 23.15 -32.21 2.59
C GLY A 286 22.32 -31.74 3.77
N SER A 287 21.52 -32.56 4.45
CA SER A 287 20.78 -32.13 5.64
C SER A 287 21.48 -32.64 6.91
N ALA A 288 22.02 -31.73 7.71
CA ALA A 288 22.60 -32.02 9.01
C ALA A 288 21.47 -32.37 10.00
N TYR A 289 21.56 -33.59 10.56
CA TYR A 289 20.69 -34.02 11.65
C TYR A 289 21.12 -33.33 12.96
N PHE A 290 20.21 -32.55 13.54
CA PHE A 290 20.32 -32.18 14.95
C PHE A 290 19.80 -33.34 15.81
N VAL A 291 20.69 -33.99 16.53
CA VAL A 291 20.35 -34.96 17.59
C VAL A 291 20.02 -34.13 18.84
N SER A 292 18.79 -34.18 19.34
CA SER A 292 18.45 -33.69 20.67
C SER A 292 19.11 -34.57 21.74
N PRO A 293 19.82 -34.01 22.72
CA PRO A 293 20.25 -34.77 23.87
C PRO A 293 19.11 -34.92 24.87
N ASP A 294 19.00 -36.15 25.35
CA ASP A 294 18.16 -36.73 26.37
C ASP A 294 18.03 -35.89 27.63
N ALA A 295 16.80 -35.77 28.13
CA ALA A 295 16.51 -35.13 29.38
C ALA A 295 16.79 -36.04 30.56
N THR A 296 17.82 -35.71 31.36
CA THR A 296 17.89 -36.14 32.74
C THR A 296 18.17 -34.96 33.64
N ALA A 297 17.19 -34.58 34.45
CA ALA A 297 17.41 -33.88 35.69
C ALA A 297 17.92 -34.90 36.75
N PRO A 298 18.55 -34.56 37.90
CA PRO A 298 18.19 -33.48 38.75
C PRO A 298 19.29 -32.79 39.61
N GLU A 299 18.81 -31.84 40.38
CA GLU A 299 19.24 -31.42 41.74
C GLU A 299 20.49 -30.54 41.97
N ASN A 300 20.12 -29.45 42.53
CA ASN A 300 20.59 -28.83 43.77
C ASN A 300 21.69 -27.77 43.79
N ALA A 301 21.24 -26.62 44.18
CA ALA A 301 21.68 -25.77 45.29
C ALA A 301 22.86 -24.79 45.14
N GLN A 302 22.50 -23.60 45.65
CA GLN A 302 23.29 -22.60 46.39
C GLN A 302 23.96 -21.49 45.54
N GLU A 303 23.33 -20.32 45.58
CA GLU A 303 23.52 -19.16 46.51
C GLU A 303 24.95 -18.62 46.55
N THR A 304 25.12 -17.40 46.11
CA THR A 304 25.81 -16.24 46.69
C THR A 304 25.72 -15.08 45.71
N ALA A 305 25.02 -14.03 45.95
CA ALA A 305 25.17 -12.85 46.79
C ALA A 305 26.25 -11.86 46.30
N ALA A 306 25.79 -10.63 46.23
CA ALA A 306 26.51 -9.34 46.36
C ALA A 306 27.11 -8.78 45.04
N SER A 307 27.04 -7.54 44.77
CA SER A 307 26.63 -6.28 45.39
C SER A 307 26.91 -5.14 44.42
N ASP A 308 26.06 -4.10 44.52
CA ASP A 308 26.39 -2.67 44.48
C ASP A 308 27.15 -2.06 43.29
N ASP A 309 26.77 -0.97 42.74
CA ASP A 309 26.52 0.41 43.18
C ASP A 309 25.98 1.23 41.99
N ALA A 310 24.91 1.86 42.07
CA ALA A 310 24.60 3.21 42.47
C ALA A 310 25.14 4.37 41.63
N LYS A 311 24.20 5.28 41.37
CA LYS A 311 24.31 6.75 41.14
C LYS A 311 24.33 7.19 39.65
N ASP A 312 23.69 8.22 39.27
CA ASP A 312 22.84 9.25 39.89
C ASP A 312 22.44 10.24 38.81
N ALA A 313 21.20 10.73 38.87
CA ALA A 313 20.71 12.08 38.55
C ALA A 313 21.08 12.71 37.17
N ALA A 314 20.29 13.43 36.50
CA ALA A 314 19.24 14.40 36.82
C ALA A 314 18.61 14.92 35.52
N GLU A 315 17.32 15.13 35.52
CA GLU A 315 16.66 16.21 34.77
C GLU A 315 17.11 17.59 35.28
N PRO A 316 16.93 18.72 34.54
CA PRO A 316 15.62 19.27 34.32
C PRO A 316 15.40 20.09 33.04
N ALA A 317 14.14 20.19 32.69
CA ALA A 317 13.31 21.31 32.22
C ALA A 317 13.93 22.59 31.62
N ALA A 318 13.51 22.97 30.46
CA ALA A 318 12.79 24.20 30.10
C ALA A 318 12.16 24.03 28.70
#